data_395c3eb132f2b7bcd362c6c681225bce
#
_entry.id   395c3eb132f2b7bcd362c6c681225bce
#
_cell.length_a   1.000
_cell.length_b   1.000
_cell.length_c   1.000
_cell.angle_alpha   90.00
_cell.angle_beta   90.00
_cell.angle_gamma   90.00
#
_symmetry.space_group_name_H-M   'P 1'
#
loop_
_entity.id
_entity.type
_entity.pdbx_description
1 polymer ?
#
loop_
_entity_poly.entity_id
_entity_poly.type
_entity_poly.pdbx_seq_one_letter_code
_entity_poly.pdbx_strand_id
1 'polypeptide(L)'
;YYMFKPEEINVSNPAPVLNFSQLVIGSKEIFPGDDAILSAPIWKTEKVNLAYNQNTFSLEFIALNYNSSEAIKYFYQLENFDNAWNNLGTDHKASFFNVPPGRYTLRVRAINSEGTITEKTLSVIISPPWWKTWWAYSIYALFVIIGGYLIYKYQKYYIIKRERERTQQKELEQAKEIEKAYKTLQATQA
;
A
#
# COMPACT_ATOMS: atom_id res chain seq x y z
N TYR A 1 -61.55 24.43 -28.78
CA TYR A 1 -60.89 23.16 -28.96
C TYR A 1 -59.39 23.43 -29.09
N TYR A 2 -58.62 23.11 -28.08
CA TYR A 2 -57.16 23.14 -28.19
C TYR A 2 -56.73 21.87 -28.91
N MET A 3 -56.23 22.01 -30.13
CA MET A 3 -55.69 20.91 -30.91
C MET A 3 -54.21 20.75 -30.48
N PHE A 4 -53.93 19.73 -29.69
CA PHE A 4 -52.58 19.36 -29.29
C PHE A 4 -51.88 18.75 -30.52
N LYS A 5 -50.76 19.34 -30.95
CA LYS A 5 -49.92 18.79 -32.01
C LYS A 5 -48.85 17.95 -31.35
N PRO A 6 -48.80 16.60 -31.50
CA PRO A 6 -47.80 15.74 -30.89
C PRO A 6 -46.36 16.04 -31.30
N GLU A 7 -46.17 16.74 -32.44
CA GLU A 7 -44.85 17.08 -33.00
C GLU A 7 -44.12 18.23 -32.28
N GLU A 8 -44.79 18.94 -31.38
CA GLU A 8 -44.21 20.07 -30.63
C GLU A 8 -43.66 19.65 -29.26
N ILE A 9 -43.78 18.37 -28.86
CA ILE A 9 -43.13 17.89 -27.66
C ILE A 9 -41.68 17.59 -28.02
N ASN A 10 -40.83 18.59 -27.88
CA ASN A 10 -39.39 18.38 -27.80
C ASN A 10 -39.10 17.66 -26.48
N VAL A 11 -39.21 16.34 -26.47
CA VAL A 11 -38.77 15.52 -25.36
C VAL A 11 -37.24 15.63 -25.35
N SER A 12 -36.72 16.64 -24.68
CA SER A 12 -35.29 16.67 -24.37
C SER A 12 -35.03 15.46 -23.47
N ASN A 13 -34.41 14.42 -24.01
CA ASN A 13 -34.00 13.28 -23.22
C ASN A 13 -32.80 13.71 -22.39
N PRO A 14 -32.98 13.96 -21.08
CA PRO A 14 -31.84 14.31 -20.24
C PRO A 14 -30.87 13.12 -20.15
N ALA A 15 -29.59 13.44 -20.14
CA ALA A 15 -28.54 12.43 -19.91
C ALA A 15 -28.81 11.65 -18.62
N PRO A 16 -28.53 10.35 -18.60
CA PRO A 16 -28.71 9.55 -17.39
C PRO A 16 -27.89 10.11 -16.22
N VAL A 17 -28.48 10.15 -15.04
CA VAL A 17 -27.77 10.62 -13.82
C VAL A 17 -26.99 9.46 -13.22
N LEU A 18 -25.66 9.47 -13.39
CA LEU A 18 -24.76 8.45 -12.87
C LEU A 18 -24.28 8.82 -11.46
N ASN A 19 -24.49 7.90 -10.51
CA ASN A 19 -24.03 8.05 -9.14
C ASN A 19 -23.35 6.77 -8.63
N PHE A 20 -22.36 6.94 -7.74
CA PHE A 20 -21.82 5.84 -6.96
C PHE A 20 -22.82 5.49 -5.84
N SER A 21 -23.13 4.20 -5.69
CA SER A 21 -24.11 3.72 -4.71
C SER A 21 -23.44 3.13 -3.47
N GLN A 22 -22.39 2.35 -3.66
CA GLN A 22 -21.79 1.59 -2.58
C GLN A 22 -20.29 1.36 -2.79
N LEU A 23 -19.52 1.42 -1.72
CA LEU A 23 -18.11 1.02 -1.65
C LEU A 23 -17.99 -0.22 -0.78
N VAL A 24 -17.38 -1.28 -1.30
CA VAL A 24 -17.10 -2.52 -0.56
C VAL A 24 -15.59 -2.73 -0.54
N ILE A 25 -15.02 -3.00 0.63
CA ILE A 25 -13.60 -3.29 0.79
C ILE A 25 -13.46 -4.73 1.31
N GLY A 26 -12.82 -5.59 0.51
CA GLY A 26 -12.83 -7.02 0.78
C GLY A 26 -14.27 -7.57 0.74
N SER A 27 -14.83 -7.90 1.91
CA SER A 27 -16.22 -8.35 2.07
C SER A 27 -17.08 -7.42 2.92
N LYS A 28 -16.53 -6.26 3.35
CA LYS A 28 -17.21 -5.30 4.22
C LYS A 28 -17.73 -4.13 3.40
N GLU A 29 -19.01 -3.83 3.52
CA GLU A 29 -19.59 -2.57 3.04
C GLU A 29 -19.12 -1.41 3.89
N ILE A 30 -18.80 -0.28 3.28
CA ILE A 30 -18.31 0.91 3.95
C ILE A 30 -19.38 1.99 3.96
N PHE A 31 -19.74 2.40 5.16
CA PHE A 31 -20.69 3.47 5.39
C PHE A 31 -19.98 4.77 5.81
N PRO A 32 -20.64 5.94 5.67
CA PRO A 32 -20.12 7.20 6.19
C PRO A 32 -19.84 7.12 7.69
N GLY A 33 -18.62 7.48 8.10
CA GLY A 33 -18.14 7.37 9.47
C GLY A 33 -17.38 6.09 9.81
N ASP A 34 -17.44 5.06 8.98
CA ASP A 34 -16.64 3.85 9.15
C ASP A 34 -15.16 4.12 8.85
N ASP A 35 -14.31 3.75 9.79
CA ASP A 35 -12.83 3.72 9.66
C ASP A 35 -12.20 4.99 9.04
N ALA A 36 -12.86 6.15 9.12
CA ALA A 36 -12.45 7.41 8.49
C ALA A 36 -12.21 7.34 6.96
N ILE A 37 -12.70 6.30 6.29
CA ILE A 37 -12.55 6.09 4.84
C ILE A 37 -13.50 7.02 4.07
N LEU A 38 -14.75 7.11 4.54
CA LEU A 38 -15.79 7.97 3.98
C LEU A 38 -16.22 9.01 5.02
N SER A 39 -15.95 10.29 4.75
CA SER A 39 -16.45 11.42 5.55
C SER A 39 -17.90 11.80 5.21
N ALA A 40 -18.36 11.38 4.04
CA ALA A 40 -19.70 11.63 3.50
C ALA A 40 -20.16 10.40 2.69
N PRO A 41 -21.46 10.31 2.36
CA PRO A 41 -21.94 9.27 1.46
C PRO A 41 -21.16 9.22 0.15
N ILE A 42 -20.92 8.01 -0.41
CA ILE A 42 -20.05 7.79 -1.55
C ILE A 42 -20.47 8.62 -2.79
N TRP A 43 -21.76 8.88 -2.97
CA TRP A 43 -22.25 9.70 -4.10
C TRP A 43 -21.84 11.18 -4.04
N LYS A 44 -21.46 11.69 -2.83
CA LYS A 44 -20.94 13.05 -2.60
C LYS A 44 -19.43 13.08 -2.44
N THR A 45 -18.79 11.92 -2.39
CA THR A 45 -17.36 11.79 -2.13
C THR A 45 -16.59 11.87 -3.46
N GLU A 46 -15.62 12.76 -3.54
CA GLU A 46 -14.73 12.91 -4.71
C GLU A 46 -13.42 12.13 -4.54
N LYS A 47 -13.08 11.78 -3.30
CA LYS A 47 -11.80 11.15 -2.97
C LYS A 47 -11.95 10.12 -1.87
N VAL A 48 -11.40 8.93 -2.10
CA VAL A 48 -11.33 7.83 -1.12
C VAL A 48 -9.87 7.52 -0.80
N ASN A 49 -9.53 7.43 0.49
CA ASN A 49 -8.21 7.04 0.95
C ASN A 49 -8.27 5.64 1.54
N LEU A 50 -7.53 4.71 0.93
CA LEU A 50 -7.44 3.32 1.35
C LEU A 50 -6.08 3.05 1.98
N ALA A 51 -6.05 2.20 3.00
CA ALA A 51 -4.81 1.68 3.56
C ALA A 51 -4.21 0.60 2.62
N TYR A 52 -2.93 0.28 2.78
CA TYR A 52 -2.24 -0.73 1.96
C TYR A 52 -2.89 -2.12 2.00
N ASN A 53 -3.55 -2.46 3.09
CA ASN A 53 -4.27 -3.73 3.28
C ASN A 53 -5.73 -3.70 2.76
N GLN A 54 -6.19 -2.55 2.26
CA GLN A 54 -7.51 -2.33 1.67
C GLN A 54 -7.42 -2.23 0.14
N ASN A 55 -6.47 -2.93 -0.44
CA ASN A 55 -6.13 -2.90 -1.87
C ASN A 55 -7.03 -3.77 -2.76
N THR A 56 -8.01 -4.44 -2.17
CA THR A 56 -9.06 -5.19 -2.86
C THR A 56 -10.40 -4.56 -2.50
N PHE A 57 -11.02 -3.92 -3.47
CA PHE A 57 -12.26 -3.19 -3.29
C PHE A 57 -13.15 -3.28 -4.52
N SER A 58 -14.44 -3.05 -4.32
CA SER A 58 -15.39 -2.90 -5.41
C SER A 58 -16.27 -1.68 -5.20
N LEU A 59 -16.66 -1.08 -6.30
CA LEU A 59 -17.54 0.08 -6.33
C LEU A 59 -18.77 -0.25 -7.16
N GLU A 60 -19.93 -0.02 -6.55
CA GLU A 60 -21.20 -0.12 -7.24
C GLU A 60 -21.68 1.29 -7.64
N PHE A 61 -22.33 1.36 -8.79
CA PHE A 61 -22.83 2.60 -9.33
C PHE A 61 -24.16 2.36 -10.02
N ILE A 62 -24.99 3.38 -10.07
CA ILE A 62 -26.31 3.33 -10.68
C ILE A 62 -26.49 4.57 -11.57
N ALA A 63 -26.99 4.35 -12.77
CA ALA A 63 -27.43 5.42 -13.65
C ALA A 63 -28.95 5.38 -13.75
N LEU A 64 -29.59 6.51 -13.47
CA LEU A 64 -31.03 6.68 -13.57
C LEU A 64 -31.37 7.32 -14.92
N ASN A 65 -32.14 6.61 -15.72
CA ASN A 65 -32.72 7.14 -16.95
C ASN A 65 -34.24 7.27 -16.75
N TYR A 66 -34.72 8.51 -16.77
CA TYR A 66 -36.13 8.81 -16.49
C TYR A 66 -37.03 8.57 -17.70
N ASN A 67 -36.49 8.51 -18.92
CA ASN A 67 -37.28 8.53 -20.15
C ASN A 67 -37.35 7.18 -20.87
N SER A 68 -36.51 6.21 -20.54
CA SER A 68 -36.58 4.88 -21.13
C SER A 68 -36.30 3.80 -20.11
N SER A 69 -37.04 2.68 -20.23
CA SER A 69 -36.80 1.46 -19.44
C SER A 69 -35.71 0.58 -20.06
N GLU A 70 -34.98 1.09 -21.04
CA GLU A 70 -33.97 0.33 -21.74
C GLU A 70 -32.67 0.18 -20.93
N ALA A 71 -31.98 -0.92 -21.17
CA ALA A 71 -30.76 -1.27 -20.43
C ALA A 71 -29.63 -0.26 -20.69
N ILE A 72 -29.07 0.29 -19.62
CA ILE A 72 -27.88 1.14 -19.65
C ILE A 72 -26.64 0.25 -19.73
N LYS A 73 -25.67 0.60 -20.56
CA LYS A 73 -24.37 -0.06 -20.63
C LYS A 73 -23.34 0.72 -19.85
N TYR A 74 -22.57 0.00 -19.05
CA TYR A 74 -21.55 0.58 -18.20
C TYR A 74 -20.15 0.21 -18.67
N PHE A 75 -19.25 1.17 -18.56
CA PHE A 75 -17.83 1.04 -18.81
C PHE A 75 -17.07 1.67 -17.65
N TYR A 76 -15.95 1.08 -17.29
CA TYR A 76 -15.07 1.67 -16.28
C TYR A 76 -13.62 1.58 -16.69
N GLN A 77 -12.82 2.46 -16.11
CA GLN A 77 -11.36 2.45 -16.21
C GLN A 77 -10.77 3.03 -14.93
N LEU A 78 -9.85 2.31 -14.33
CA LEU A 78 -9.03 2.81 -13.24
C LEU A 78 -7.72 3.34 -13.85
N GLU A 79 -7.62 4.65 -14.07
CA GLU A 79 -6.43 5.29 -14.64
C GLU A 79 -5.20 4.99 -13.77
N ASN A 80 -4.06 4.77 -14.40
CA ASN A 80 -2.80 4.31 -13.82
C ASN A 80 -2.79 2.83 -13.37
N PHE A 81 -3.87 2.08 -13.61
CA PHE A 81 -3.97 0.65 -13.37
C PHE A 81 -4.45 -0.10 -14.63
N ASP A 82 -5.58 0.33 -15.20
CA ASP A 82 -6.13 -0.25 -16.41
C ASP A 82 -5.57 0.43 -17.67
N ASN A 83 -5.17 -0.36 -18.66
CA ASN A 83 -4.69 0.16 -19.94
C ASN A 83 -5.81 0.62 -20.88
N ALA A 84 -7.03 0.13 -20.68
CA ALA A 84 -8.18 0.39 -21.53
C ALA A 84 -9.48 0.41 -20.73
N TRP A 85 -10.56 0.88 -21.39
CA TRP A 85 -11.91 0.79 -20.84
C TRP A 85 -12.39 -0.65 -20.76
N ASN A 86 -12.88 -1.03 -19.59
CA ASN A 86 -13.51 -2.33 -19.34
C ASN A 86 -15.02 -2.20 -19.58
N ASN A 87 -15.57 -3.12 -20.35
CA ASN A 87 -16.99 -3.17 -20.62
C ASN A 87 -17.70 -4.10 -19.63
N LEU A 88 -18.64 -3.58 -18.85
CA LEU A 88 -19.45 -4.34 -17.91
C LEU A 88 -20.80 -4.79 -18.50
N GLY A 89 -21.16 -4.30 -19.69
CA GLY A 89 -22.51 -4.49 -20.18
C GLY A 89 -23.53 -3.80 -19.30
N THR A 90 -24.47 -4.57 -18.76
CA THR A 90 -25.52 -4.08 -17.83
C THR A 90 -25.15 -4.24 -16.35
N ASP A 91 -24.00 -4.85 -16.06
CA ASP A 91 -23.53 -4.96 -14.68
C ASP A 91 -23.08 -3.59 -14.15
N HIS A 92 -23.38 -3.31 -12.91
CA HIS A 92 -23.19 -2.00 -12.28
C HIS A 92 -22.14 -2.03 -11.17
N LYS A 93 -21.25 -3.06 -11.19
CA LYS A 93 -20.22 -3.27 -10.19
C LYS A 93 -18.84 -3.42 -10.82
N ALA A 94 -17.91 -2.54 -10.48
CA ALA A 94 -16.50 -2.66 -10.82
C ALA A 94 -15.73 -3.22 -9.62
N SER A 95 -14.94 -4.28 -9.85
CA SER A 95 -14.14 -4.94 -8.81
C SER A 95 -12.66 -4.87 -9.13
N PHE A 96 -11.86 -4.49 -8.14
CA PHE A 96 -10.42 -4.31 -8.25
C PHE A 96 -9.72 -5.19 -7.23
N PHE A 97 -8.71 -5.92 -7.68
CA PHE A 97 -7.99 -6.87 -6.85
C PHE A 97 -6.52 -6.54 -6.78
N ASN A 98 -5.98 -6.51 -5.55
CA ASN A 98 -4.56 -6.33 -5.29
C ASN A 98 -3.94 -5.11 -6.00
N VAL A 99 -4.63 -3.96 -5.95
CA VAL A 99 -4.16 -2.72 -6.56
C VAL A 99 -2.94 -2.21 -5.79
N PRO A 100 -1.81 -1.92 -6.44
CA PRO A 100 -0.61 -1.42 -5.76
C PRO A 100 -0.84 -0.08 -5.05
N PRO A 101 -0.03 0.29 -4.05
CA PRO A 101 -0.06 1.63 -3.49
C PRO A 101 0.20 2.69 -4.55
N GLY A 102 -0.65 3.73 -4.59
CA GLY A 102 -0.59 4.76 -5.62
C GLY A 102 -1.79 5.69 -5.59
N ARG A 103 -1.85 6.56 -6.60
CA ARG A 103 -2.97 7.46 -6.85
C ARG A 103 -3.63 7.07 -8.16
N TYR A 104 -4.92 6.84 -8.10
CA TYR A 104 -5.74 6.38 -9.21
C TYR A 104 -6.95 7.27 -9.37
N THR A 105 -7.48 7.34 -10.60
CA THR A 105 -8.77 7.97 -10.90
C THR A 105 -9.68 6.93 -11.51
N LEU A 106 -10.70 6.52 -10.77
CA LEU A 106 -11.75 5.68 -11.33
C LEU A 106 -12.69 6.53 -12.16
N ARG A 107 -12.82 6.17 -13.42
CA ARG A 107 -13.78 6.75 -14.35
C ARG A 107 -14.84 5.73 -14.69
N VAL A 108 -16.08 6.11 -14.55
CA VAL A 108 -17.23 5.28 -14.91
C VAL A 108 -18.08 6.01 -15.95
N ARG A 109 -18.44 5.32 -17.01
CA ARG A 109 -19.34 5.81 -18.06
C ARG A 109 -20.60 4.99 -18.09
N ALA A 110 -21.72 5.65 -18.20
CA ALA A 110 -23.01 5.09 -18.49
C ALA A 110 -23.48 5.54 -19.87
N ILE A 111 -23.90 4.59 -20.71
CA ILE A 111 -24.37 4.87 -22.07
C ILE A 111 -25.79 4.30 -22.16
N ASN A 112 -26.76 5.17 -22.50
CA ASN A 112 -28.13 4.73 -22.75
C ASN A 112 -28.30 4.20 -24.20
N SER A 113 -29.47 3.70 -24.54
CA SER A 113 -29.80 3.19 -25.88
C SER A 113 -29.69 4.23 -26.99
N GLU A 114 -29.81 5.50 -26.65
CA GLU A 114 -29.70 6.63 -27.59
C GLU A 114 -28.24 7.06 -27.84
N GLY A 115 -27.26 6.41 -27.13
CA GLY A 115 -25.87 6.74 -27.26
C GLY A 115 -25.43 7.94 -26.42
N THR A 116 -26.30 8.48 -25.53
CA THR A 116 -25.92 9.57 -24.62
C THR A 116 -24.99 9.03 -23.54
N ILE A 117 -23.87 9.70 -23.35
CA ILE A 117 -22.82 9.30 -22.42
C ILE A 117 -22.83 10.22 -21.20
N THR A 118 -22.87 9.61 -20.03
CA THR A 118 -22.59 10.31 -18.76
C THR A 118 -21.37 9.70 -18.11
N GLU A 119 -20.49 10.53 -17.58
CA GLU A 119 -19.25 10.10 -16.92
C GLU A 119 -19.19 10.65 -15.50
N LYS A 120 -18.70 9.82 -14.58
CA LYS A 120 -18.39 10.22 -13.21
C LYS A 120 -17.02 9.71 -12.81
N THR A 121 -16.30 10.52 -12.04
CA THR A 121 -14.94 10.20 -11.59
C THR A 121 -14.86 10.12 -10.07
N LEU A 122 -13.94 9.29 -9.56
CA LEU A 122 -13.63 9.15 -8.16
C LEU A 122 -12.12 8.98 -8.00
N SER A 123 -11.48 9.85 -7.22
CA SER A 123 -10.07 9.70 -6.89
C SER A 123 -9.88 8.64 -5.81
N VAL A 124 -9.08 7.62 -6.09
CA VAL A 124 -8.75 6.54 -5.16
C VAL A 124 -7.26 6.60 -4.84
N ILE A 125 -6.93 6.76 -3.57
CA ILE A 125 -5.54 6.79 -3.09
C ILE A 125 -5.31 5.59 -2.19
N ILE A 126 -4.33 4.75 -2.55
CA ILE A 126 -3.90 3.62 -1.73
C ILE A 126 -2.56 3.98 -1.11
N SER A 127 -2.54 4.08 0.22
CA SER A 127 -1.35 4.46 0.98
C SER A 127 -0.32 3.34 0.99
N PRO A 128 0.98 3.64 0.86
CA PRO A 128 2.02 2.63 1.01
C PRO A 128 2.09 2.15 2.47
N PRO A 129 2.57 0.89 2.70
CA PRO A 129 2.80 0.40 4.04
C PRO A 129 3.90 1.21 4.75
N TRP A 130 3.76 1.39 6.06
CA TRP A 130 4.65 2.22 6.88
C TRP A 130 6.14 1.82 6.78
N TRP A 131 6.42 0.50 6.57
CA TRP A 131 7.79 0.00 6.44
C TRP A 131 8.46 0.29 5.09
N LYS A 132 7.70 0.79 4.09
CA LYS A 132 8.22 1.27 2.80
C LYS A 132 8.31 2.81 2.73
N THR A 133 8.30 3.48 3.89
CA THR A 133 8.44 4.94 3.95
C THR A 133 9.91 5.34 4.14
N TRP A 134 10.27 6.56 3.73
CA TRP A 134 11.66 7.04 3.80
C TRP A 134 12.25 7.00 5.22
N TRP A 135 11.45 7.28 6.24
CA TRP A 135 11.88 7.24 7.63
C TRP A 135 12.13 5.81 8.14
N ALA A 136 11.39 4.80 7.63
CA ALA A 136 11.64 3.40 7.95
C ALA A 136 13.01 2.95 7.42
N TYR A 137 13.39 3.36 6.21
CA TYR A 137 14.73 3.09 5.69
C TYR A 137 15.83 3.76 6.51
N SER A 138 15.60 4.97 7.04
CA SER A 138 16.54 5.63 7.95
C SER A 138 16.75 4.85 9.25
N ILE A 139 15.67 4.30 9.81
CA ILE A 139 15.74 3.41 10.99
C ILE A 139 16.52 2.14 10.65
N TYR A 140 16.27 1.51 9.51
CA TYR A 140 17.00 0.29 9.10
C TYR A 140 18.49 0.57 8.95
N ALA A 141 18.86 1.69 8.33
CA ALA A 141 20.27 2.12 8.22
C ALA A 141 20.92 2.31 9.60
N LEU A 142 20.19 2.93 10.54
CA LEU A 142 20.68 3.11 11.91
C LEU A 142 20.91 1.77 12.62
N PHE A 143 20.00 0.81 12.48
CA PHE A 143 20.17 -0.52 13.04
C PHE A 143 21.39 -1.26 12.46
N VAL A 144 21.62 -1.15 11.16
CA VAL A 144 22.81 -1.74 10.52
C VAL A 144 24.10 -1.13 11.07
N ILE A 145 24.15 0.21 11.24
CA ILE A 145 25.32 0.90 11.79
C ILE A 145 25.58 0.48 13.23
N ILE A 146 24.54 0.47 14.09
CA ILE A 146 24.65 0.06 15.48
C ILE A 146 25.09 -1.42 15.57
N GLY A 147 24.49 -2.30 14.77
CA GLY A 147 24.87 -3.72 14.71
C GLY A 147 26.32 -3.92 14.31
N GLY A 148 26.77 -3.22 13.27
CA GLY A 148 28.17 -3.24 12.84
C GLY A 148 29.14 -2.74 13.93
N TYR A 149 28.79 -1.64 14.62
CA TYR A 149 29.56 -1.12 15.74
C TYR A 149 29.68 -2.12 16.90
N LEU A 150 28.57 -2.78 17.26
CA LEU A 150 28.55 -3.79 18.33
C LEU A 150 29.41 -5.01 17.96
N ILE A 151 29.32 -5.48 16.71
CA ILE A 151 30.16 -6.58 16.22
C ILE A 151 31.64 -6.18 16.26
N TYR A 152 31.98 -4.98 15.79
CA TYR A 152 33.35 -4.46 15.85
C TYR A 152 33.88 -4.39 17.29
N LYS A 153 33.08 -3.84 18.22
CA LYS A 153 33.43 -3.75 19.65
C LYS A 153 33.64 -5.13 20.27
N TYR A 154 32.77 -6.09 19.94
CA TYR A 154 32.86 -7.48 20.41
C TYR A 154 34.15 -8.16 19.90
N GLN A 155 34.44 -8.06 18.61
CA GLN A 155 35.68 -8.61 18.03
C GLN A 155 36.92 -8.01 18.65
N LYS A 156 36.96 -6.67 18.82
CA LYS A 156 38.08 -5.99 19.47
C LYS A 156 38.28 -6.47 20.90
N TYR A 157 37.20 -6.63 21.66
CA TYR A 157 37.29 -7.17 23.03
C TYR A 157 37.85 -8.59 23.04
N TYR A 158 37.44 -9.45 22.13
CA TYR A 158 37.91 -10.84 22.04
C TYR A 158 39.40 -10.91 21.64
N ILE A 159 39.84 -10.07 20.71
CA ILE A 159 41.25 -10.03 20.29
C ILE A 159 42.14 -9.57 21.44
N ILE A 160 41.75 -8.51 22.14
CA ILE A 160 42.53 -7.97 23.29
C ILE A 160 42.62 -9.02 24.43
N LYS A 161 41.52 -9.69 24.72
CA LYS A 161 41.51 -10.77 25.73
C LYS A 161 42.47 -11.90 25.36
N ARG A 162 42.46 -12.34 24.11
CA ARG A 162 43.31 -13.43 23.60
C ARG A 162 44.80 -13.04 23.60
N GLU A 163 45.11 -11.78 23.29
CA GLU A 163 46.49 -11.28 23.38
C GLU A 163 46.99 -11.22 24.84
N ARG A 164 46.19 -10.77 25.79
CA ARG A 164 46.53 -10.79 27.22
C ARG A 164 46.80 -12.19 27.76
N GLU A 165 45.95 -13.15 27.39
CA GLU A 165 46.15 -14.56 27.78
C GLU A 165 47.45 -15.12 27.19
N ARG A 166 47.79 -14.83 25.96
CA ARG A 166 49.05 -15.22 25.31
C ARG A 166 50.28 -14.59 25.98
N THR A 167 50.19 -13.32 26.36
CA THR A 167 51.29 -12.63 27.03
C THR A 167 51.51 -13.21 28.41
N GLN A 168 50.46 -13.44 29.18
CA GLN A 168 50.57 -14.09 30.51
C GLN A 168 51.15 -15.51 30.43
N GLN A 169 50.77 -16.31 29.42
CA GLN A 169 51.35 -17.63 29.19
C GLN A 169 52.85 -17.58 28.91
N LYS A 170 53.30 -16.63 28.08
CA LYS A 170 54.73 -16.43 27.76
C LYS A 170 55.50 -15.98 28.98
N GLU A 171 55.00 -15.06 29.79
CA GLU A 171 55.63 -14.63 31.05
C GLU A 171 55.76 -15.79 32.02
N LEU A 172 54.73 -16.64 32.12
CA LEU A 172 54.73 -17.81 33.01
C LEU A 172 55.71 -18.89 32.52
N GLU A 173 55.86 -19.10 31.22
CA GLU A 173 56.86 -19.99 30.62
C GLU A 173 58.27 -19.50 30.90
N GLN A 174 58.54 -18.20 30.66
CA GLN A 174 59.85 -17.59 30.97
C GLN A 174 60.20 -17.68 32.46
N ALA A 175 59.24 -17.43 33.36
CA ALA A 175 59.45 -17.58 34.79
C ALA A 175 59.83 -19.03 35.18
N LYS A 176 59.17 -20.02 34.56
CA LYS A 176 59.49 -21.44 34.78
C LYS A 176 60.85 -21.83 34.22
N GLU A 177 61.27 -21.29 33.09
CA GLU A 177 62.59 -21.54 32.53
C GLU A 177 63.68 -20.92 33.40
N ILE A 178 63.50 -19.71 33.89
CA ILE A 178 64.44 -19.06 34.84
C ILE A 178 64.53 -19.88 36.14
N GLU A 179 63.41 -20.37 36.69
CA GLU A 179 63.40 -21.21 37.88
C GLU A 179 64.16 -22.53 37.65
N LYS A 180 63.96 -23.17 36.51
CA LYS A 180 64.69 -24.39 36.12
C LYS A 180 66.18 -24.11 35.99
N ALA A 181 66.60 -23.03 35.33
CA ALA A 181 67.99 -22.66 35.20
C ALA A 181 68.64 -22.39 36.54
N TYR A 182 67.92 -21.72 37.47
CA TYR A 182 68.44 -21.48 38.85
C TYR A 182 68.61 -22.75 39.60
N LYS A 183 67.66 -23.73 39.50
CA LYS A 183 67.77 -25.06 40.14
C LYS A 183 68.93 -25.88 39.61
N THR A 184 69.18 -25.82 38.28
CA THR A 184 70.35 -26.50 37.69
C THR A 184 71.68 -25.89 38.07
N LEU A 185 71.78 -24.57 38.22
CA LEU A 185 72.95 -23.86 38.68
C LEU A 185 73.25 -24.23 40.16
N GLN A 186 72.27 -24.24 41.02
CA GLN A 186 72.44 -24.70 42.42
C GLN A 186 72.92 -26.12 42.52
N ALA A 187 72.42 -27.04 41.69
CA ALA A 187 72.81 -28.43 41.69
C ALA A 187 74.26 -28.68 41.16
N THR A 188 74.80 -27.70 40.39
CA THR A 188 76.18 -27.81 39.84
C THR A 188 77.24 -27.20 40.80
N GLN A 189 76.81 -26.42 41.83
CA GLN A 189 77.67 -25.76 42.77
C GLN A 189 77.75 -26.50 44.15
N ALA A 190 77.03 -27.55 44.30
CA ALA A 190 77.07 -28.46 45.45
C ALA A 190 77.87 -29.72 45.16
#